data_41ef25cfc71a0fdc73fa64e113e0171c
#
_entry.id   41ef25cfc71a0fdc73fa64e113e0171c
#
_cell.length_a   1.000
_cell.length_b   1.000
_cell.length_c   1.000
_cell.angle_alpha   90.00
_cell.angle_beta   90.00
_cell.angle_gamma   90.00
#
_symmetry.space_group_name_H-M   'P 1'
#
loop_
_entity.id
_entity.type
_entity.pdbx_description
1 polymer ?
#
loop_
_entity_poly.entity_id
_entity_poly.type
_entity_poly.pdbx_seq_one_letter_code
_entity_poly.pdbx_strand_id
1 'polypeptide(L)'
;REGEDIKDEEIFFGEFPMISERGSFIINGAERVVVSQLHRSPGIAFEESVHTSGKVLHAYRIIPDRGTWLEVQFDQNDLLYVYLDRRRRRRKFLLTTLLRAMGYSSDAEILNLFYNLEDISVTNALKLESVSNFVLTEDIVDSDKGVVLARAFEPLTKTIIRSFAKAGLKKVLAIDTSVDDGAIIRCLKKDPTQNEEEALKDIYKRLRPGEPPTTANAKALLKRLFQDPRRYDLGRVGRYKLKQKLKMDIDLDYRIVCSEDIVQATKYLTRLKRGEGTLDDIDHLGSRRVRTVGELLANQCRVGLARTER
;
A
#
# COMPACT_ATOMS: atom_id res chain seq x y z
N ARG A 1 -6.34 40.26 -6.56
CA ARG A 1 -6.85 41.47 -5.89
C ARG A 1 -7.86 42.11 -6.81
N GLU A 2 -9.06 42.32 -6.35
CA GLU A 2 -10.12 43.01 -7.12
C GLU A 2 -9.72 44.48 -7.28
N GLY A 3 -9.60 44.96 -8.54
CA GLY A 3 -9.40 46.35 -8.87
C GLY A 3 -7.99 46.78 -9.35
N GLU A 4 -7.07 45.84 -9.56
CA GLU A 4 -5.76 46.15 -10.19
C GLU A 4 -5.81 45.83 -11.69
N ASP A 5 -5.38 46.79 -12.55
CA ASP A 5 -5.24 46.55 -13.98
C ASP A 5 -4.23 45.46 -14.27
N ILE A 6 -4.56 44.57 -15.19
CA ILE A 6 -3.63 43.55 -15.68
C ILE A 6 -2.51 44.25 -16.44
N LYS A 7 -1.29 44.12 -15.94
CA LYS A 7 -0.10 44.64 -16.62
C LYS A 7 0.63 43.47 -17.29
N ASP A 8 0.84 43.57 -18.57
CA ASP A 8 1.68 42.66 -19.36
C ASP A 8 3.07 43.29 -19.51
N GLU A 9 4.09 42.55 -19.03
CA GLU A 9 5.50 42.91 -19.15
C GLU A 9 6.28 41.74 -19.70
N GLU A 10 7.20 42.01 -20.63
CA GLU A 10 8.17 41.03 -21.08
C GLU A 10 9.33 40.99 -20.09
N ILE A 11 9.57 39.81 -19.49
CA ILE A 11 10.63 39.59 -18.53
C ILE A 11 11.66 38.62 -19.13
N PHE A 12 12.96 38.93 -19.01
CA PHE A 12 14.01 37.99 -19.38
C PHE A 12 13.92 36.74 -18.46
N PHE A 13 13.53 35.58 -19.03
CA PHE A 13 13.32 34.36 -18.29
C PHE A 13 14.59 33.48 -18.21
N GLY A 14 15.48 33.64 -19.17
CA GLY A 14 16.71 32.87 -19.27
C GLY A 14 16.96 32.34 -20.69
N GLU A 15 18.05 31.62 -20.85
CA GLU A 15 18.43 31.01 -22.12
C GLU A 15 18.14 29.49 -22.07
N PHE A 16 17.53 28.98 -23.14
CA PHE A 16 17.32 27.56 -23.34
C PHE A 16 18.22 27.05 -24.46
N PRO A 17 18.96 25.95 -24.25
CA PRO A 17 19.72 25.35 -25.34
C PRO A 17 18.75 24.83 -26.42
N MET A 18 19.01 25.23 -27.65
CA MET A 18 18.23 24.75 -28.79
C MET A 18 18.59 23.32 -29.15
N ILE A 19 17.59 22.56 -29.57
CA ILE A 19 17.80 21.22 -30.16
C ILE A 19 18.24 21.42 -31.62
N SER A 20 19.36 20.81 -32.00
CA SER A 20 19.81 20.78 -33.40
C SER A 20 18.87 19.88 -34.23
N GLU A 21 18.96 19.99 -35.57
CA GLU A 21 18.22 19.13 -36.49
C GLU A 21 18.52 17.63 -36.28
N ARG A 22 19.67 17.29 -35.72
CA ARG A 22 20.10 15.92 -35.40
C ARG A 22 19.58 15.43 -34.02
N GLY A 23 18.86 16.28 -33.28
CA GLY A 23 18.38 15.93 -31.93
C GLY A 23 19.44 16.05 -30.83
N SER A 24 20.54 16.77 -31.08
CA SER A 24 21.60 17.03 -30.10
C SER A 24 21.47 18.44 -29.52
N PHE A 25 22.17 18.68 -28.41
CA PHE A 25 22.34 19.97 -27.76
C PHE A 25 23.81 20.37 -27.73
N ILE A 26 24.10 21.64 -27.90
CA ILE A 26 25.43 22.17 -27.70
C ILE A 26 25.50 22.83 -26.31
N ILE A 27 26.23 22.21 -25.39
CA ILE A 27 26.33 22.68 -24.01
C ILE A 27 27.83 22.85 -23.69
N ASN A 28 28.25 24.07 -23.34
CA ASN A 28 29.65 24.43 -23.08
C ASN A 28 30.59 24.02 -24.23
N GLY A 29 30.14 24.21 -25.47
CA GLY A 29 30.93 23.88 -26.66
C GLY A 29 31.01 22.39 -27.03
N ALA A 30 30.34 21.51 -26.24
CA ALA A 30 30.28 20.08 -26.50
C ALA A 30 28.91 19.66 -27.01
N GLU A 31 28.89 18.87 -28.10
CA GLU A 31 27.64 18.26 -28.58
C GLU A 31 27.21 17.12 -27.66
N ARG A 32 26.01 17.19 -27.17
CA ARG A 32 25.45 16.22 -26.21
C ARG A 32 24.08 15.75 -26.68
N VAL A 33 23.74 14.50 -26.35
CA VAL A 33 22.46 13.87 -26.65
C VAL A 33 21.83 13.38 -25.36
N VAL A 34 20.51 13.59 -25.20
CA VAL A 34 19.75 13.00 -24.14
C VAL A 34 19.43 11.55 -24.51
N VAL A 35 20.01 10.60 -23.79
CA VAL A 35 19.81 9.17 -24.06
C VAL A 35 18.43 8.73 -23.54
N SER A 36 17.67 8.04 -24.39
CA SER A 36 16.42 7.41 -23.97
C SER A 36 16.66 6.42 -22.83
N GLN A 37 15.77 6.39 -21.86
CA GLN A 37 15.91 5.54 -20.68
C GLN A 37 14.93 4.39 -20.71
N LEU A 38 15.40 3.20 -20.40
CA LEU A 38 14.55 2.04 -20.17
C LEU A 38 14.06 2.08 -18.71
N HIS A 39 12.78 2.25 -18.54
CA HIS A 39 12.12 2.40 -17.23
C HIS A 39 11.13 1.25 -17.01
N ARG A 40 10.88 0.88 -15.77
CA ARG A 40 9.82 -0.07 -15.46
C ARG A 40 8.47 0.49 -15.89
N SER A 41 7.67 -0.34 -16.57
CA SER A 41 6.31 0.04 -16.98
C SER A 41 5.45 0.32 -15.76
N PRO A 42 4.58 1.34 -15.80
CA PRO A 42 3.61 1.55 -14.73
C PRO A 42 2.67 0.35 -14.60
N GLY A 43 2.21 0.10 -13.38
CA GLY A 43 1.34 -1.01 -13.03
C GLY A 43 1.67 -1.61 -11.68
N ILE A 44 1.37 -2.90 -11.52
CA ILE A 44 1.73 -3.68 -10.35
C ILE A 44 2.69 -4.79 -10.73
N ALA A 45 3.65 -5.08 -9.85
CA ALA A 45 4.60 -6.19 -10.01
C ALA A 45 4.72 -6.95 -8.70
N PHE A 46 4.65 -8.28 -8.78
CA PHE A 46 4.85 -9.19 -7.64
C PHE A 46 6.22 -9.84 -7.76
N GLU A 47 7.00 -9.74 -6.71
CA GLU A 47 8.39 -10.19 -6.66
C GLU A 47 8.61 -11.11 -5.45
N GLU A 48 9.63 -11.95 -5.56
CA GLU A 48 10.19 -12.67 -4.42
C GLU A 48 11.66 -12.30 -4.23
N SER A 49 12.12 -12.38 -3.00
CA SER A 49 13.51 -12.17 -2.65
C SER A 49 13.92 -13.11 -1.53
N VAL A 50 15.14 -13.64 -1.60
CA VAL A 50 15.68 -14.49 -0.54
C VAL A 50 16.38 -13.62 0.48
N HIS A 51 15.93 -13.69 1.72
CA HIS A 51 16.59 -13.02 2.83
C HIS A 51 17.88 -13.76 3.23
N THR A 52 18.80 -13.07 3.91
CA THR A 52 20.07 -13.65 4.40
C THR A 52 19.88 -14.87 5.30
N SER A 53 18.70 -15.00 5.94
CA SER A 53 18.31 -16.19 6.72
C SER A 53 17.82 -17.37 5.88
N GLY A 54 17.79 -17.26 4.55
CA GLY A 54 17.25 -18.29 3.66
C GLY A 54 15.72 -18.24 3.46
N LYS A 55 14.99 -17.39 4.21
CA LYS A 55 13.54 -17.25 4.05
C LYS A 55 13.18 -16.48 2.79
N VAL A 56 12.25 -17.03 2.01
CA VAL A 56 11.68 -16.33 0.84
C VAL A 56 10.70 -15.26 1.31
N LEU A 57 10.92 -14.03 0.89
CA LEU A 57 10.08 -12.88 1.19
C LEU A 57 9.35 -12.45 -0.09
N HIS A 58 8.03 -12.41 -0.02
CA HIS A 58 7.19 -11.94 -1.12
C HIS A 58 6.86 -10.46 -0.95
N ALA A 59 6.84 -9.76 -2.06
CA ALA A 59 6.53 -8.33 -2.12
C ALA A 59 5.68 -8.00 -3.35
N TYR A 60 4.93 -6.91 -3.28
CA TYR A 60 4.41 -6.27 -4.47
C TYR A 60 4.77 -4.80 -4.51
N ARG A 61 4.84 -4.26 -5.72
CA ARG A 61 5.09 -2.83 -5.98
C ARG A 61 4.04 -2.27 -6.92
N ILE A 62 3.44 -1.17 -6.52
CA ILE A 62 2.62 -0.34 -7.39
C ILE A 62 3.53 0.77 -7.93
N ILE A 63 3.71 0.77 -9.23
CA ILE A 63 4.61 1.67 -9.96
C ILE A 63 3.74 2.63 -10.76
N PRO A 64 3.66 3.92 -10.38
CA PRO A 64 2.95 4.92 -11.17
C PRO A 64 3.79 5.37 -12.37
N ASP A 65 3.14 5.96 -13.35
CA ASP A 65 3.82 6.70 -14.42
C ASP A 65 4.46 7.99 -13.87
N ARG A 66 3.73 8.66 -12.96
CA ARG A 66 4.20 9.82 -12.20
C ARG A 66 3.74 9.71 -10.75
N GLY A 67 4.66 9.84 -9.81
CA GLY A 67 4.36 9.85 -8.37
C GLY A 67 5.26 8.93 -7.55
N THR A 68 4.83 8.67 -6.34
CA THR A 68 5.56 7.86 -5.35
C THR A 68 5.26 6.38 -5.54
N TRP A 69 6.28 5.54 -5.54
CA TRP A 69 6.14 4.10 -5.55
C TRP A 69 5.63 3.61 -4.19
N LEU A 70 4.70 2.67 -4.24
CA LEU A 70 4.23 1.94 -3.07
C LEU A 70 4.74 0.51 -3.15
N GLU A 71 5.49 0.09 -2.14
CA GLU A 71 5.96 -1.30 -2.00
C GLU A 71 5.42 -1.88 -0.71
N VAL A 72 4.86 -3.08 -0.77
CA VAL A 72 4.44 -3.86 0.40
C VAL A 72 5.17 -5.18 0.38
N GLN A 73 5.82 -5.52 1.49
CA GLN A 73 6.67 -6.69 1.61
C GLN A 73 6.43 -7.41 2.94
N PHE A 74 6.46 -8.74 2.89
CA PHE A 74 6.59 -9.54 4.10
C PHE A 74 7.98 -9.40 4.72
N ASP A 75 8.05 -9.35 6.04
CA ASP A 75 9.31 -9.45 6.78
C ASP A 75 9.58 -10.89 7.24
N GLN A 76 10.68 -11.09 7.97
CA GLN A 76 11.06 -12.38 8.53
C GLN A 76 10.01 -12.98 9.47
N ASN A 77 9.22 -12.12 10.14
CA ASN A 77 8.21 -12.51 11.12
C ASN A 77 6.81 -12.60 10.50
N ASP A 78 6.71 -12.64 9.17
CA ASP A 78 5.46 -12.65 8.42
C ASP A 78 4.55 -11.45 8.70
N LEU A 79 5.17 -10.30 8.92
CA LEU A 79 4.49 -9.01 9.04
C LEU A 79 4.56 -8.26 7.71
N LEU A 80 3.47 -7.60 7.36
CA LEU A 80 3.39 -6.79 6.14
C LEU A 80 3.82 -5.36 6.43
N TYR A 81 4.92 -4.95 5.82
CA TYR A 81 5.43 -3.59 5.89
C TYR A 81 5.26 -2.84 4.58
N VAL A 82 4.91 -1.58 4.70
CA VAL A 82 4.79 -0.63 3.60
C VAL A 82 6.04 0.23 3.54
N TYR A 83 6.57 0.38 2.34
CA TYR A 83 7.70 1.26 2.02
C TYR A 83 7.22 2.29 1.00
N LEU A 84 7.38 3.56 1.35
CA LEU A 84 7.15 4.68 0.45
C LEU A 84 8.51 5.28 0.11
N ASP A 85 8.82 5.37 -1.18
CA ASP A 85 10.11 5.84 -1.69
C ASP A 85 11.31 4.94 -1.30
N ARG A 86 11.69 4.08 -2.23
CA ARG A 86 12.79 3.09 -2.10
C ARG A 86 14.13 3.69 -1.63
N ARG A 87 14.38 4.98 -1.87
CA ARG A 87 15.62 5.66 -1.45
C ARG A 87 15.75 5.80 0.06
N ARG A 88 14.64 5.66 0.80
CA ARG A 88 14.57 5.84 2.24
C ARG A 88 14.06 4.59 2.97
N ARG A 89 14.70 3.45 2.75
CA ARG A 89 14.35 2.13 3.34
C ARG A 89 14.08 2.11 4.85
N ARG A 90 14.51 3.12 5.59
CA ARG A 90 14.28 3.23 7.05
C ARG A 90 12.86 3.68 7.42
N ARG A 91 12.06 4.11 6.45
CA ARG A 91 10.72 4.66 6.68
C ARG A 91 9.67 3.63 6.32
N LYS A 92 9.60 2.57 7.12
CA LYS A 92 8.59 1.54 6.99
C LYS A 92 7.55 1.66 8.10
N PHE A 93 6.33 1.29 7.79
CA PHE A 93 5.22 1.15 8.73
C PHE A 93 4.37 -0.04 8.35
N LEU A 94 3.49 -0.48 9.24
CA LEU A 94 2.66 -1.66 8.98
C LEU A 94 1.59 -1.36 7.93
N LEU A 95 1.18 -2.38 7.19
CA LEU A 95 0.10 -2.27 6.21
C LEU A 95 -1.22 -1.84 6.88
N THR A 96 -1.51 -2.37 8.07
CA THR A 96 -2.69 -2.00 8.88
C THR A 96 -2.73 -0.51 9.21
N THR A 97 -1.58 0.08 9.55
CA THR A 97 -1.46 1.53 9.74
C THR A 97 -1.82 2.31 8.46
N LEU A 98 -1.41 1.81 7.26
CA LEU A 98 -1.80 2.46 6.00
C LEU A 98 -3.30 2.36 5.76
N LEU A 99 -3.89 1.17 5.97
CA LEU A 99 -5.33 0.95 5.77
C LEU A 99 -6.17 1.83 6.71
N ARG A 100 -5.76 1.96 7.98
CA ARG A 100 -6.40 2.92 8.91
C ARG A 100 -6.35 4.35 8.39
N ALA A 101 -5.18 4.78 7.96
CA ALA A 101 -4.99 6.12 7.41
C ALA A 101 -5.76 6.37 6.10
N MET A 102 -6.18 5.32 5.39
CA MET A 102 -7.00 5.37 4.17
C MET A 102 -8.51 5.25 4.44
N GLY A 103 -8.93 5.19 5.71
CA GLY A 103 -10.33 5.27 6.10
C GLY A 103 -10.91 4.03 6.80
N TYR A 104 -10.15 2.92 6.94
CA TYR A 104 -10.59 1.75 7.71
C TYR A 104 -10.13 1.89 9.16
N SER A 105 -10.92 2.59 9.97
CA SER A 105 -10.49 3.05 11.29
C SER A 105 -10.37 1.92 12.31
N SER A 106 -11.30 0.97 12.31
CA SER A 106 -11.38 -0.09 13.32
C SER A 106 -10.72 -1.41 12.87
N ASP A 107 -10.33 -2.24 13.84
CA ASP A 107 -9.81 -3.58 13.58
C ASP A 107 -10.83 -4.45 12.86
N ALA A 108 -12.10 -4.35 13.24
CA ALA A 108 -13.20 -5.09 12.63
C ALA A 108 -13.36 -4.74 11.14
N GLU A 109 -13.27 -3.45 10.77
CA GLU A 109 -13.31 -3.02 9.38
C GLU A 109 -12.17 -3.62 8.58
N ILE A 110 -10.93 -3.59 9.10
CA ILE A 110 -9.77 -4.18 8.44
C ILE A 110 -9.92 -5.69 8.30
N LEU A 111 -10.38 -6.37 9.34
CA LEU A 111 -10.60 -7.82 9.29
C LEU A 111 -11.64 -8.20 8.23
N ASN A 112 -12.74 -7.47 8.14
CA ASN A 112 -13.78 -7.69 7.14
C ASN A 112 -13.30 -7.54 5.68
N LEU A 113 -12.19 -6.80 5.45
CA LEU A 113 -11.61 -6.70 4.12
C LEU A 113 -10.95 -8.00 3.67
N PHE A 114 -10.37 -8.76 4.58
CA PHE A 114 -9.53 -9.93 4.26
C PHE A 114 -10.18 -11.25 4.58
N TYR A 115 -11.06 -11.29 5.58
CA TYR A 115 -11.67 -12.52 6.08
C TYR A 115 -13.18 -12.44 6.03
N ASN A 116 -13.80 -13.62 5.95
CA ASN A 116 -15.22 -13.77 6.20
C ASN A 116 -15.43 -14.04 7.68
N LEU A 117 -16.35 -13.30 8.29
CA LEU A 117 -16.81 -13.57 9.64
C LEU A 117 -17.79 -14.73 9.60
N GLU A 118 -17.54 -15.76 10.36
CA GLU A 118 -18.39 -16.95 10.43
C GLU A 118 -18.86 -17.19 11.86
N ASP A 119 -20.16 -17.49 11.97
CA ASP A 119 -20.75 -17.96 13.22
C ASP A 119 -20.38 -19.42 13.44
N ILE A 120 -19.39 -19.68 14.29
CA ILE A 120 -19.01 -21.04 14.63
C ILE A 120 -19.91 -21.57 15.74
N SER A 121 -20.62 -22.67 15.48
CA SER A 121 -21.34 -23.42 16.51
C SER A 121 -20.34 -24.10 17.45
N VAL A 122 -20.42 -23.80 18.73
CA VAL A 122 -19.55 -24.37 19.77
C VAL A 122 -19.61 -25.90 19.77
N THR A 123 -20.78 -26.48 19.52
CA THR A 123 -20.98 -27.94 19.44
C THR A 123 -20.31 -28.57 18.23
N ASN A 124 -20.29 -27.88 17.08
CA ASN A 124 -19.62 -28.35 15.87
C ASN A 124 -18.09 -28.18 15.99
N ALA A 125 -17.64 -27.07 16.57
CA ALA A 125 -16.22 -26.81 16.80
C ALA A 125 -15.55 -27.87 17.70
N LEU A 126 -16.27 -28.43 18.67
CA LEU A 126 -15.76 -29.54 19.50
C LEU A 126 -15.50 -30.83 18.72
N LYS A 127 -16.19 -31.04 17.58
CA LYS A 127 -16.05 -32.21 16.72
C LYS A 127 -14.91 -32.07 15.68
N LEU A 128 -14.43 -30.84 15.44
CA LEU A 128 -13.34 -30.61 14.50
C LEU A 128 -12.00 -31.16 15.03
N GLU A 129 -11.19 -31.72 14.15
CA GLU A 129 -9.85 -32.23 14.50
C GLU A 129 -8.93 -31.12 14.97
N SER A 130 -8.96 -29.96 14.28
CA SER A 130 -8.21 -28.76 14.65
C SER A 130 -9.12 -27.53 14.58
N VAL A 131 -8.96 -26.65 15.55
CA VAL A 131 -9.67 -25.36 15.64
C VAL A 131 -8.69 -24.18 15.71
N SER A 132 -7.40 -24.46 15.56
CA SER A 132 -6.33 -23.46 15.69
C SER A 132 -6.34 -22.40 14.57
N ASN A 133 -6.99 -22.71 13.46
CA ASN A 133 -7.15 -21.76 12.35
C ASN A 133 -8.22 -20.72 12.60
N PHE A 134 -9.07 -20.93 13.62
CA PHE A 134 -10.09 -19.97 13.97
C PHE A 134 -9.60 -19.02 15.05
N VAL A 135 -9.85 -17.74 14.85
CA VAL A 135 -9.44 -16.65 15.74
C VAL A 135 -10.64 -15.78 16.04
N LEU A 136 -10.81 -15.39 17.29
CA LEU A 136 -11.88 -14.48 17.70
C LEU A 136 -11.58 -13.04 17.28
N THR A 137 -12.64 -12.31 16.97
CA THR A 137 -12.55 -10.87 16.64
C THR A 137 -12.56 -9.99 17.88
N GLU A 138 -13.20 -10.45 18.95
CA GLU A 138 -13.42 -9.72 20.20
C GLU A 138 -13.15 -10.59 21.42
N ASP A 139 -12.89 -9.94 22.56
CA ASP A 139 -12.74 -10.64 23.84
C ASP A 139 -14.09 -11.23 24.26
N ILE A 140 -14.11 -12.52 24.59
CA ILE A 140 -15.30 -13.17 25.14
C ILE A 140 -15.19 -13.22 26.65
N VAL A 141 -16.14 -12.56 27.30
CA VAL A 141 -16.25 -12.47 28.76
C VAL A 141 -17.44 -13.32 29.21
N ASP A 142 -17.26 -14.12 30.23
CA ASP A 142 -18.36 -14.81 30.93
C ASP A 142 -19.24 -13.78 31.65
N SER A 143 -20.47 -13.64 31.19
CA SER A 143 -21.43 -12.63 31.71
C SER A 143 -21.74 -12.84 33.19
N ASP A 144 -21.68 -14.11 33.69
CA ASP A 144 -22.03 -14.43 35.06
C ASP A 144 -20.89 -14.21 36.05
N LYS A 145 -19.64 -14.35 35.58
CA LYS A 145 -18.43 -14.33 36.43
C LYS A 145 -17.52 -13.13 36.15
N GLY A 146 -17.74 -12.38 35.07
CA GLY A 146 -16.87 -11.29 34.66
C GLY A 146 -15.44 -11.72 34.27
N VAL A 147 -15.23 -13.02 34.00
CA VAL A 147 -13.91 -13.59 33.66
C VAL A 147 -13.77 -13.63 32.14
N VAL A 148 -12.64 -13.17 31.61
CA VAL A 148 -12.30 -13.30 30.21
C VAL A 148 -12.05 -14.78 29.89
N LEU A 149 -12.91 -15.38 29.06
CA LEU A 149 -12.81 -16.77 28.62
C LEU A 149 -11.82 -16.94 27.48
N ALA A 150 -11.74 -15.95 26.59
CA ALA A 150 -10.78 -15.89 25.50
C ALA A 150 -10.56 -14.44 25.08
N ARG A 151 -9.34 -14.16 24.64
CA ARG A 151 -8.96 -12.83 24.13
C ARG A 151 -9.08 -12.77 22.62
N ALA A 152 -9.36 -11.58 22.14
CA ALA A 152 -9.34 -11.28 20.72
C ALA A 152 -7.99 -11.64 20.08
N PHE A 153 -8.04 -12.09 18.84
CA PHE A 153 -6.88 -12.43 18.01
C PHE A 153 -6.02 -13.59 18.50
N GLU A 154 -6.45 -14.33 19.51
CA GLU A 154 -5.78 -15.58 19.93
C GLU A 154 -6.38 -16.78 19.21
N PRO A 155 -5.56 -17.77 18.79
CA PRO A 155 -6.06 -18.99 18.18
C PRO A 155 -6.98 -19.77 19.13
N LEU A 156 -8.09 -20.25 18.60
CA LEU A 156 -8.99 -21.08 19.39
C LEU A 156 -8.34 -22.43 19.73
N THR A 157 -8.50 -22.83 20.97
CA THR A 157 -8.09 -24.17 21.44
C THR A 157 -9.31 -24.96 21.88
N LYS A 158 -9.21 -26.30 21.86
CA LYS A 158 -10.31 -27.16 22.36
C LYS A 158 -10.65 -26.88 23.83
N THR A 159 -9.69 -26.41 24.62
CA THR A 159 -9.91 -25.99 26.02
C THR A 159 -10.78 -24.75 26.11
N ILE A 160 -10.52 -23.73 25.27
CA ILE A 160 -11.32 -22.50 25.17
C ILE A 160 -12.76 -22.83 24.72
N ILE A 161 -12.91 -23.67 23.71
CA ILE A 161 -14.24 -24.05 23.22
C ILE A 161 -15.03 -24.80 24.29
N ARG A 162 -14.36 -25.64 25.09
CA ARG A 162 -15.01 -26.30 26.25
C ARG A 162 -15.44 -25.30 27.33
N SER A 163 -14.69 -24.23 27.55
CA SER A 163 -15.11 -23.15 28.47
C SER A 163 -16.32 -22.38 27.95
N PHE A 164 -16.41 -22.16 26.63
CA PHE A 164 -17.61 -21.57 26.01
C PHE A 164 -18.85 -22.46 26.17
N ALA A 165 -18.68 -23.76 25.99
CA ALA A 165 -19.79 -24.71 26.22
C ALA A 165 -20.27 -24.73 27.69
N LYS A 166 -19.33 -24.59 28.66
CA LYS A 166 -19.66 -24.48 30.08
C LYS A 166 -20.35 -23.16 30.45
N ALA A 167 -20.01 -22.07 29.74
CA ALA A 167 -20.64 -20.75 29.88
C ALA A 167 -21.95 -20.65 29.11
N GLY A 168 -22.43 -21.73 28.47
CA GLY A 168 -23.72 -21.75 27.75
C GLY A 168 -23.74 -21.07 26.41
N LEU A 169 -22.60 -20.68 25.87
CA LEU A 169 -22.50 -20.03 24.56
C LEU A 169 -22.75 -21.06 23.45
N LYS A 170 -23.73 -20.77 22.59
CA LYS A 170 -24.12 -21.65 21.48
C LYS A 170 -23.34 -21.36 20.20
N LYS A 171 -23.03 -20.08 19.96
CA LYS A 171 -22.32 -19.59 18.78
C LYS A 171 -21.29 -18.55 19.18
N VAL A 172 -20.21 -18.50 18.42
CA VAL A 172 -19.12 -17.56 18.61
C VAL A 172 -18.70 -17.03 17.24
N LEU A 173 -18.53 -15.74 17.12
CA LEU A 173 -18.06 -15.10 15.90
C LEU A 173 -16.55 -15.26 15.80
N ALA A 174 -16.09 -15.94 14.76
CA ALA A 174 -14.67 -16.19 14.52
C ALA A 174 -14.31 -16.03 13.05
N ILE A 175 -13.03 -15.91 12.81
CA ILE A 175 -12.41 -15.76 11.50
C ILE A 175 -11.58 -16.99 11.20
N ASP A 176 -11.68 -17.52 9.98
CA ASP A 176 -10.76 -18.53 9.47
C ASP A 176 -9.48 -17.85 8.94
N THR A 177 -8.36 -18.10 9.59
CA THR A 177 -7.05 -17.55 9.22
C THR A 177 -6.27 -18.41 8.24
N SER A 178 -6.83 -19.48 7.74
CA SER A 178 -6.18 -20.35 6.74
C SER A 178 -5.89 -19.61 5.41
N VAL A 179 -6.58 -18.48 5.18
CA VAL A 179 -6.44 -17.67 3.99
C VAL A 179 -5.06 -16.99 3.87
N ASP A 180 -4.44 -16.59 5.00
CA ASP A 180 -3.18 -15.83 5.01
C ASP A 180 -2.22 -16.23 6.14
N ASP A 181 -2.43 -17.37 6.76
CA ASP A 181 -1.71 -17.81 7.97
C ASP A 181 -1.77 -16.80 9.14
N GLY A 182 -2.81 -15.96 9.18
CA GLY A 182 -3.00 -14.92 10.19
C GLY A 182 -2.03 -13.73 10.09
N ALA A 183 -1.52 -13.44 8.90
CA ALA A 183 -0.56 -12.34 8.71
C ALA A 183 -1.15 -10.97 9.05
N ILE A 184 -2.39 -10.70 8.65
CA ILE A 184 -3.08 -9.44 8.96
C ILE A 184 -3.32 -9.30 10.47
N ILE A 185 -3.72 -10.38 11.14
CA ILE A 185 -3.92 -10.40 12.60
C ILE A 185 -2.60 -10.11 13.33
N ARG A 186 -1.49 -10.71 12.88
CA ARG A 186 -0.17 -10.40 13.46
C ARG A 186 0.21 -8.94 13.26
N CYS A 187 -0.15 -8.33 12.12
CA CYS A 187 0.05 -6.91 11.89
C CYS A 187 -0.80 -6.06 12.84
N LEU A 188 -2.09 -6.37 13.03
CA LEU A 188 -2.98 -5.67 13.96
C LEU A 188 -2.48 -5.74 15.40
N LYS A 189 -2.04 -6.92 15.87
CA LYS A 189 -1.44 -7.07 17.21
C LYS A 189 -0.19 -6.21 17.43
N LYS A 190 0.57 -5.94 16.37
CA LYS A 190 1.81 -5.17 16.43
C LYS A 190 1.61 -3.70 16.09
N ASP A 191 0.46 -3.33 15.58
CA ASP A 191 0.15 -1.96 15.19
C ASP A 191 -0.02 -1.10 16.46
N PRO A 192 0.79 -0.04 16.63
CA PRO A 192 0.66 0.85 17.78
C PRO A 192 -0.54 1.80 17.66
N THR A 193 -1.21 1.83 16.48
CA THR A 193 -2.30 2.77 16.20
C THR A 193 -3.65 2.07 16.30
N GLN A 194 -4.65 2.77 16.87
CA GLN A 194 -5.99 2.22 17.07
C GLN A 194 -7.05 2.88 16.21
N ASN A 195 -6.75 4.06 15.65
CA ASN A 195 -7.70 4.85 14.87
C ASN A 195 -7.03 5.57 13.69
N GLU A 196 -7.85 6.16 12.79
CA GLU A 196 -7.38 6.90 11.61
C GLU A 196 -6.42 8.03 11.98
N GLU A 197 -6.73 8.80 13.04
CA GLU A 197 -5.91 9.95 13.42
C GLU A 197 -4.51 9.56 13.88
N GLU A 198 -4.41 8.53 14.71
CA GLU A 198 -3.12 8.03 15.19
C GLU A 198 -2.28 7.47 14.04
N ALA A 199 -2.92 6.72 13.13
CA ALA A 199 -2.27 6.18 11.95
C ALA A 199 -1.73 7.28 11.03
N LEU A 200 -2.52 8.32 10.76
CA LEU A 200 -2.08 9.48 10.00
C LEU A 200 -0.90 10.20 10.65
N LYS A 201 -0.95 10.40 11.97
CA LYS A 201 0.13 11.05 12.73
C LYS A 201 1.41 10.19 12.74
N ASP A 202 1.31 8.86 12.88
CA ASP A 202 2.45 7.95 12.85
C ASP A 202 3.13 7.94 11.47
N ILE A 203 2.35 7.83 10.39
CA ILE A 203 2.87 7.92 9.02
C ILE A 203 3.57 9.26 8.79
N TYR A 204 2.94 10.37 9.22
CA TYR A 204 3.51 11.71 9.05
C TYR A 204 4.84 11.86 9.78
N LYS A 205 4.94 11.44 11.04
CA LYS A 205 6.19 11.46 11.81
C LYS A 205 7.31 10.70 11.12
N ARG A 206 7.00 9.54 10.53
CA ARG A 206 7.97 8.72 9.82
C ARG A 206 8.42 9.35 8.50
N LEU A 207 7.51 9.99 7.77
CA LEU A 207 7.82 10.61 6.48
C LEU A 207 8.48 11.98 6.63
N ARG A 208 8.12 12.74 7.67
CA ARG A 208 8.62 14.09 7.95
C ARG A 208 9.06 14.27 9.40
N PRO A 209 10.18 13.64 9.80
CA PRO A 209 10.73 13.83 11.12
C PRO A 209 11.12 15.31 11.31
N GLY A 210 10.69 15.88 12.46
CA GLY A 210 10.95 17.28 12.81
C GLY A 210 9.81 18.26 12.56
N GLU A 211 8.76 17.86 11.81
CA GLU A 211 7.55 18.66 11.67
C GLU A 211 6.46 18.20 12.65
N PRO A 212 5.66 19.11 13.24
CA PRO A 212 4.57 18.75 14.15
C PRO A 212 3.49 17.96 13.40
N PRO A 213 3.09 16.75 13.87
CA PRO A 213 2.13 15.91 13.20
C PRO A 213 0.69 16.36 13.52
N THR A 214 0.15 17.30 12.75
CA THR A 214 -1.28 17.64 12.82
C THR A 214 -2.07 16.70 11.90
N THR A 215 -3.30 16.35 12.28
CA THR A 215 -4.17 15.48 11.50
C THR A 215 -4.43 16.05 10.10
N ALA A 216 -4.63 17.37 10.01
CA ALA A 216 -4.85 18.06 8.73
C ALA A 216 -3.64 17.95 7.79
N ASN A 217 -2.43 18.20 8.29
CA ASN A 217 -1.21 18.10 7.49
C ASN A 217 -0.92 16.65 7.07
N ALA A 218 -1.18 15.70 7.96
CA ALA A 218 -0.98 14.28 7.68
C ALA A 218 -1.96 13.79 6.57
N LYS A 219 -3.23 14.17 6.67
CA LYS A 219 -4.25 13.86 5.66
C LYS A 219 -3.93 14.51 4.30
N ALA A 220 -3.51 15.76 4.32
CA ALA A 220 -3.06 16.48 3.11
C ALA A 220 -1.81 15.81 2.49
N LEU A 221 -0.86 15.33 3.30
CA LEU A 221 0.31 14.61 2.81
C LEU A 221 -0.08 13.29 2.13
N LEU A 222 -0.92 12.47 2.76
CA LEU A 222 -1.36 11.18 2.20
C LEU A 222 -2.14 11.39 0.90
N LYS A 223 -3.08 12.34 0.88
CA LYS A 223 -3.82 12.72 -0.32
C LYS A 223 -2.88 13.14 -1.46
N ARG A 224 -1.86 13.93 -1.14
CA ARG A 224 -0.87 14.38 -2.13
C ARG A 224 -0.01 13.24 -2.68
N LEU A 225 0.25 12.20 -1.89
CA LEU A 225 1.08 11.06 -2.30
C LEU A 225 0.37 10.12 -3.26
N PHE A 226 -0.95 9.90 -3.11
CA PHE A 226 -1.68 8.85 -3.80
C PHE A 226 -2.95 9.28 -4.53
N GLN A 227 -3.58 10.40 -4.11
CA GLN A 227 -4.91 10.79 -4.55
C GLN A 227 -4.96 12.14 -5.29
N ASP A 228 -3.85 12.88 -5.39
CA ASP A 228 -3.79 14.14 -6.13
C ASP A 228 -3.42 13.88 -7.60
N PRO A 229 -4.35 14.02 -8.57
CA PRO A 229 -4.09 13.75 -9.99
C PRO A 229 -2.97 14.62 -10.59
N ARG A 230 -2.69 15.78 -9.99
CA ARG A 230 -1.58 16.64 -10.42
C ARG A 230 -0.21 16.07 -10.08
N ARG A 231 -0.14 15.23 -9.05
CA ARG A 231 1.13 14.70 -8.49
C ARG A 231 1.29 13.20 -8.64
N TYR A 232 0.19 12.48 -8.69
CA TYR A 232 0.14 11.03 -8.83
C TYR A 232 -0.67 10.63 -10.06
N ASP A 233 -0.11 9.78 -10.90
CA ASP A 233 -0.77 9.28 -12.09
C ASP A 233 -0.28 7.86 -12.38
N LEU A 234 -1.17 6.87 -12.33
CA LEU A 234 -0.87 5.49 -12.75
C LEU A 234 -0.75 5.37 -14.27
N GLY A 235 -1.31 6.32 -15.01
CA GLY A 235 -1.51 6.20 -16.45
C GLY A 235 -2.54 5.13 -16.81
N ARG A 236 -3.06 5.16 -18.02
CA ARG A 236 -4.04 4.15 -18.51
C ARG A 236 -3.44 2.75 -18.54
N VAL A 237 -2.16 2.63 -18.93
CA VAL A 237 -1.43 1.35 -18.97
C VAL A 237 -1.25 0.77 -17.57
N GLY A 238 -0.90 1.61 -16.58
CA GLY A 238 -0.76 1.17 -15.19
C GLY A 238 -2.08 0.68 -14.61
N ARG A 239 -3.18 1.42 -14.84
CA ARG A 239 -4.52 1.03 -14.39
C ARG A 239 -4.99 -0.26 -15.09
N TYR A 240 -4.74 -0.39 -16.40
CA TYR A 240 -5.06 -1.63 -17.14
C TYR A 240 -4.33 -2.85 -16.55
N LYS A 241 -3.04 -2.75 -16.27
CA LYS A 241 -2.25 -3.85 -15.68
C LYS A 241 -2.76 -4.23 -14.27
N LEU A 242 -3.10 -3.23 -13.43
CA LEU A 242 -3.72 -3.50 -12.14
C LEU A 242 -5.06 -4.23 -12.29
N LYS A 243 -5.96 -3.69 -13.15
CA LYS A 243 -7.27 -4.29 -13.42
C LYS A 243 -7.14 -5.74 -13.88
N GLN A 244 -6.25 -6.01 -14.82
CA GLN A 244 -6.03 -7.36 -15.36
C GLN A 244 -5.45 -8.31 -14.32
N LYS A 245 -4.40 -7.91 -13.62
CA LYS A 245 -3.70 -8.78 -12.65
C LYS A 245 -4.56 -9.08 -11.41
N LEU A 246 -5.26 -8.08 -10.90
CA LEU A 246 -6.08 -8.20 -9.69
C LEU A 246 -7.54 -8.57 -9.99
N LYS A 247 -7.93 -8.67 -11.26
CA LYS A 247 -9.30 -8.95 -11.71
C LYS A 247 -10.35 -7.99 -11.12
N MET A 248 -10.00 -6.70 -11.11
CA MET A 248 -10.86 -5.64 -10.58
C MET A 248 -11.68 -5.00 -11.70
N ASP A 249 -12.88 -4.54 -11.38
CA ASP A 249 -13.72 -3.79 -12.33
C ASP A 249 -13.69 -2.29 -12.05
N ILE A 250 -12.53 -1.67 -12.29
CA ILE A 250 -12.32 -0.22 -12.14
C ILE A 250 -12.08 0.39 -13.51
N ASP A 251 -12.60 1.60 -13.72
CA ASP A 251 -12.44 2.34 -14.96
C ASP A 251 -10.95 2.66 -15.23
N LEU A 252 -10.55 2.57 -16.50
CA LEU A 252 -9.18 2.87 -16.95
C LEU A 252 -8.80 4.35 -16.77
N ASP A 253 -9.78 5.23 -16.74
CA ASP A 253 -9.55 6.65 -16.52
C ASP A 253 -9.42 7.03 -15.04
N TYR A 254 -9.66 6.07 -14.12
CA TYR A 254 -9.36 6.24 -12.70
C TYR A 254 -7.87 6.01 -12.43
N ARG A 255 -7.07 7.07 -12.47
CA ARG A 255 -5.60 7.01 -12.50
C ARG A 255 -4.90 7.18 -11.16
N ILE A 256 -5.64 7.28 -10.07
CA ILE A 256 -5.10 7.37 -8.70
C ILE A 256 -5.20 6.03 -7.98
N VAL A 257 -4.38 5.80 -6.96
CA VAL A 257 -4.47 4.59 -6.13
C VAL A 257 -5.60 4.74 -5.12
N CYS A 258 -6.50 3.75 -5.09
CA CYS A 258 -7.53 3.64 -4.06
C CYS A 258 -7.17 2.56 -3.02
N SER A 259 -7.91 2.55 -1.92
CA SER A 259 -7.73 1.54 -0.87
C SER A 259 -8.00 0.13 -1.39
N GLU A 260 -8.97 -0.02 -2.30
CA GLU A 260 -9.30 -1.31 -2.92
C GLU A 260 -8.11 -1.90 -3.70
N ASP A 261 -7.33 -1.08 -4.41
CA ASP A 261 -6.10 -1.53 -5.09
C ASP A 261 -5.15 -2.23 -4.12
N ILE A 262 -4.95 -1.63 -2.94
CA ILE A 262 -4.03 -2.14 -1.91
C ILE A 262 -4.58 -3.43 -1.29
N VAL A 263 -5.88 -3.47 -1.00
CA VAL A 263 -6.54 -4.65 -0.43
C VAL A 263 -6.44 -5.84 -1.38
N GLN A 264 -6.81 -5.66 -2.65
CA GLN A 264 -6.76 -6.74 -3.64
C GLN A 264 -5.32 -7.18 -3.95
N ALA A 265 -4.38 -6.24 -4.01
CA ALA A 265 -2.96 -6.55 -4.15
C ALA A 265 -2.44 -7.37 -2.95
N THR A 266 -2.87 -7.03 -1.74
CA THR A 266 -2.50 -7.78 -0.53
C THR A 266 -3.13 -9.17 -0.53
N LYS A 267 -4.40 -9.31 -0.91
CA LYS A 267 -5.05 -10.63 -1.09
C LYS A 267 -4.32 -11.50 -2.11
N TYR A 268 -3.85 -10.90 -3.19
CA TYR A 268 -3.05 -11.63 -4.19
C TYR A 268 -1.68 -12.03 -3.62
N LEU A 269 -1.03 -11.14 -2.87
CA LEU A 269 0.26 -11.41 -2.23
C LEU A 269 0.19 -12.57 -1.22
N THR A 270 -0.89 -12.63 -0.42
CA THR A 270 -1.10 -13.72 0.54
C THR A 270 -1.32 -15.05 -0.16
N ARG A 271 -2.07 -15.08 -1.28
CA ARG A 271 -2.21 -16.27 -2.12
C ARG A 271 -0.88 -16.69 -2.74
N LEU A 272 -0.09 -15.73 -3.22
CA LEU A 272 1.22 -15.99 -3.81
C LEU A 272 2.18 -16.64 -2.79
N LYS A 273 2.15 -16.20 -1.53
CA LYS A 273 2.93 -16.81 -0.45
C LYS A 273 2.57 -18.29 -0.22
N ARG A 274 1.33 -18.70 -0.52
CA ARG A 274 0.88 -20.10 -0.45
C ARG A 274 1.17 -20.90 -1.72
N GLY A 275 1.85 -20.29 -2.70
CA GLY A 275 2.15 -20.91 -4.00
C GLY A 275 1.03 -20.79 -5.03
N GLU A 276 0.00 -19.97 -4.76
CA GLU A 276 -1.10 -19.71 -5.67
C GLU A 276 -0.89 -18.40 -6.42
N GLY A 277 -0.68 -18.45 -7.72
CA GLY A 277 -0.48 -17.28 -8.55
C GLY A 277 0.83 -17.29 -9.32
N THR A 278 1.16 -16.16 -9.92
CA THR A 278 2.36 -16.01 -10.76
C THR A 278 3.15 -14.79 -10.33
N LEU A 279 4.45 -14.96 -10.17
CA LEU A 279 5.42 -13.86 -10.03
C LEU A 279 5.56 -13.13 -11.36
N ASP A 280 5.96 -11.88 -11.29
CA ASP A 280 6.21 -11.07 -12.48
C ASP A 280 7.72 -10.97 -12.73
N ASP A 281 8.13 -11.25 -13.96
CA ASP A 281 9.50 -10.99 -14.40
C ASP A 281 9.67 -9.50 -14.71
N ILE A 282 10.39 -8.82 -13.81
CA ILE A 282 10.61 -7.38 -13.89
C ILE A 282 11.63 -7.03 -14.96
N ASP A 283 12.55 -7.94 -15.25
CA ASP A 283 13.64 -7.71 -16.20
C ASP A 283 13.22 -8.03 -17.64
N HIS A 284 12.09 -8.69 -17.82
CA HIS A 284 11.52 -8.93 -19.14
C HIS A 284 11.20 -7.60 -19.84
N LEU A 285 11.59 -7.46 -21.10
CA LEU A 285 11.40 -6.22 -21.88
C LEU A 285 9.92 -5.80 -22.01
N GLY A 286 8.98 -6.74 -22.00
CA GLY A 286 7.54 -6.46 -21.97
C GLY A 286 7.05 -5.79 -20.69
N SER A 287 7.84 -5.85 -19.59
CA SER A 287 7.57 -5.18 -18.34
C SER A 287 8.29 -3.82 -18.20
N ARG A 288 9.00 -3.40 -19.25
CA ARG A 288 9.72 -2.15 -19.32
C ARG A 288 9.19 -1.27 -20.44
N ARG A 289 9.33 0.03 -20.32
CA ARG A 289 9.04 0.98 -21.40
C ARG A 289 10.21 1.94 -21.60
N VAL A 290 10.33 2.43 -22.82
CA VAL A 290 11.34 3.43 -23.18
C VAL A 290 10.77 4.83 -22.91
N ARG A 291 11.48 5.64 -22.14
CA ARG A 291 11.24 7.08 -22.03
C ARG A 291 12.11 7.79 -23.05
N THR A 292 11.46 8.46 -23.99
CA THR A 292 12.13 9.20 -25.05
C THR A 292 12.58 10.58 -24.56
N VAL A 293 13.40 11.24 -25.37
CA VAL A 293 13.97 12.58 -25.09
C VAL A 293 12.90 13.59 -24.72
N GLY A 294 11.81 13.64 -25.50
CA GLY A 294 10.72 14.60 -25.28
C GLY A 294 10.05 14.42 -23.90
N GLU A 295 9.82 13.18 -23.47
CA GLU A 295 9.24 12.89 -22.16
C GLU A 295 10.20 13.28 -21.02
N LEU A 296 11.50 12.97 -21.17
CA LEU A 296 12.52 13.30 -20.17
C LEU A 296 12.64 14.83 -20.00
N LEU A 297 12.68 15.58 -21.10
CA LEU A 297 12.73 17.04 -21.08
C LEU A 297 11.46 17.64 -20.50
N ALA A 298 10.26 17.18 -20.92
CA ALA A 298 9.00 17.64 -20.39
C ALA A 298 8.89 17.46 -18.87
N ASN A 299 9.39 16.36 -18.34
CA ASN A 299 9.39 16.10 -16.90
C ASN A 299 10.34 17.08 -16.16
N GLN A 300 11.52 17.40 -16.71
CA GLN A 300 12.43 18.37 -16.12
C GLN A 300 11.88 19.79 -16.18
N CYS A 301 11.31 20.21 -17.32
CA CYS A 301 10.64 21.51 -17.44
C CYS A 301 9.50 21.67 -16.44
N ARG A 302 8.67 20.63 -16.26
CA ARG A 302 7.58 20.65 -15.26
C ARG A 302 8.11 20.85 -13.84
N VAL A 303 9.22 20.21 -13.49
CA VAL A 303 9.88 20.39 -12.17
C VAL A 303 10.40 21.83 -12.03
N GLY A 304 10.99 22.39 -13.08
CA GLY A 304 11.43 23.80 -13.10
C GLY A 304 10.28 24.76 -12.89
N LEU A 305 9.22 24.64 -13.70
CA LEU A 305 8.04 25.50 -13.60
C LEU A 305 7.35 25.43 -12.24
N ALA A 306 7.23 24.21 -11.65
CA ALA A 306 6.66 24.04 -10.32
C ALA A 306 7.52 24.67 -9.20
N ARG A 307 8.81 24.89 -9.43
CA ARG A 307 9.68 25.66 -8.50
C ARG A 307 9.49 27.16 -8.67
N THR A 308 9.26 27.62 -9.89
CA THR A 308 9.02 29.04 -10.20
C THR A 308 7.65 29.49 -9.67
N GLU A 309 6.63 28.61 -9.70
CA GLU A 309 5.29 28.87 -9.15
C GLU A 309 5.29 29.07 -7.61
N ARG A 310 6.26 28.53 -6.88
CA ARG A 310 6.38 28.65 -5.42
C ARG A 310 6.99 29.96 -4.97
#